data_6ec4a94b1f9280d5659ee02dc850942f
#
_entry.id   6ec4a94b1f9280d5659ee02dc850942f
#
_cell.length_a   1.000
_cell.length_b   1.000
_cell.length_c   1.000
_cell.angle_alpha   90.00
_cell.angle_beta   90.00
_cell.angle_gamma   90.00
#
_symmetry.space_group_name_H-M   'P 1'
#
loop_
_entity.id
_entity.type
_entity.pdbx_description
1 polymer ?
#
loop_
_entity_poly.entity_id
_entity_poly.type
_entity_poly.pdbx_seq_one_letter_code
_entity_poly.pdbx_strand_id
1 'polypeptide(L)'
;TTQVLAGMTERYPDNEKGFALFLDVLRTSVRQTELSLSHGVDSERLLEKGNADFFLTMEQWASLRDRPYHPLAKAKQGLSDREYQQYQAEFAQPVALHWVAVDRTLLQCGDGVTDLAQRYPAQYLLPPLLQADLQQELQQRGIAQSHVALPVHPWQFEHVLQAQLGD
;
A
#
# COMPACT_ATOMS: atom_id res chain seq x y z
N THR A 1 24.89 -13.08 13.64
CA THR A 1 24.47 -12.59 12.30
C THR A 1 25.65 -11.97 11.54
N THR A 2 26.43 -11.08 12.15
CA THR A 2 27.58 -10.41 11.52
C THR A 2 28.68 -11.39 11.10
N GLN A 3 28.95 -12.42 11.89
CA GLN A 3 29.94 -13.46 11.59
C GLN A 3 29.56 -14.34 10.40
N VAL A 4 28.26 -14.70 10.29
CA VAL A 4 27.77 -15.49 9.14
C VAL A 4 27.92 -14.71 7.85
N LEU A 5 27.61 -13.41 7.89
CA LEU A 5 27.71 -12.54 6.73
C LEU A 5 29.16 -12.27 6.32
N ALA A 6 30.08 -12.11 7.29
CA ALA A 6 31.53 -12.04 7.01
C ALA A 6 32.01 -13.31 6.30
N GLY A 7 31.62 -14.48 6.78
CA GLY A 7 31.94 -15.76 6.12
C GLY A 7 31.36 -15.91 4.71
N MET A 8 30.20 -15.32 4.45
CA MET A 8 29.62 -15.28 3.09
C MET A 8 30.39 -14.35 2.16
N THR A 9 30.86 -13.20 2.65
CA THR A 9 31.67 -12.25 1.86
C THR A 9 33.01 -12.86 1.49
N GLU A 10 33.67 -13.57 2.41
CA GLU A 10 34.90 -14.29 2.13
C GLU A 10 34.72 -15.39 1.06
N ARG A 11 33.57 -16.07 1.08
CA ARG A 11 33.27 -17.16 0.14
C ARG A 11 32.93 -16.68 -1.25
N TYR A 12 32.37 -15.45 -1.36
CA TYR A 12 31.89 -14.86 -2.61
C TYR A 12 32.38 -13.41 -2.76
N PRO A 13 33.67 -13.18 -2.93
CA PRO A 13 34.28 -11.84 -2.91
C PRO A 13 33.76 -10.93 -4.03
N ASP A 14 33.41 -11.50 -5.17
CA ASP A 14 32.89 -10.74 -6.32
C ASP A 14 31.47 -10.16 -6.11
N ASN A 15 30.85 -10.50 -4.99
CA ASN A 15 29.44 -10.09 -4.71
C ASN A 15 29.33 -9.15 -3.48
N GLU A 16 30.38 -8.42 -3.17
CA GLU A 16 30.41 -7.51 -2.01
C GLU A 16 29.25 -6.49 -2.01
N LYS A 17 28.97 -5.89 -3.17
CA LYS A 17 27.85 -4.94 -3.31
C LYS A 17 26.49 -5.60 -3.06
N GLY A 18 26.30 -6.82 -3.54
CA GLY A 18 25.07 -7.59 -3.30
C GLY A 18 24.86 -7.92 -1.82
N PHE A 19 25.94 -8.26 -1.11
CA PHE A 19 25.87 -8.50 0.34
C PHE A 19 25.62 -7.23 1.13
N ALA A 20 26.23 -6.10 0.76
CA ALA A 20 25.96 -4.83 1.42
C ALA A 20 24.47 -4.43 1.28
N LEU A 21 23.91 -4.55 0.08
CA LEU A 21 22.51 -4.32 -0.17
C LEU A 21 21.62 -5.27 0.63
N PHE A 22 21.93 -6.57 0.64
CA PHE A 22 21.19 -7.55 1.42
C PHE A 22 21.18 -7.22 2.92
N LEU A 23 22.33 -6.78 3.45
CA LEU A 23 22.45 -6.37 4.85
C LEU A 23 21.58 -5.16 5.19
N ASP A 24 21.52 -4.19 4.30
CA ASP A 24 20.70 -3.01 4.48
C ASP A 24 19.20 -3.37 4.48
N VAL A 25 18.78 -4.18 3.52
CA VAL A 25 17.40 -4.70 3.47
C VAL A 25 17.07 -5.53 4.71
N LEU A 26 18.03 -6.36 5.19
CA LEU A 26 17.84 -7.16 6.40
C LEU A 26 17.69 -6.28 7.66
N ARG A 27 18.46 -5.21 7.80
CA ARG A 27 18.31 -4.25 8.91
C ARG A 27 16.94 -3.59 8.87
N THR A 28 16.49 -3.17 7.69
CA THR A 28 15.15 -2.63 7.48
C THR A 28 14.07 -3.66 7.90
N SER A 29 14.23 -4.91 7.47
CA SER A 29 13.31 -5.99 7.84
C SER A 29 13.22 -6.20 9.35
N VAL A 30 14.37 -6.25 10.04
CA VAL A 30 14.43 -6.42 11.50
C VAL A 30 13.71 -5.26 12.19
N ARG A 31 14.06 -4.01 11.84
CA ARG A 31 13.45 -2.83 12.44
C ARG A 31 11.93 -2.79 12.23
N GLN A 32 11.46 -3.04 11.03
CA GLN A 32 10.03 -3.03 10.72
C GLN A 32 9.30 -4.20 11.38
N THR A 33 9.96 -5.36 11.55
CA THR A 33 9.43 -6.47 12.34
C THR A 33 9.26 -6.08 13.81
N GLU A 34 10.23 -5.40 14.41
CA GLU A 34 10.13 -4.90 15.79
C GLU A 34 8.96 -3.93 15.95
N LEU A 35 8.76 -3.01 15.01
CA LEU A 35 7.61 -2.10 15.01
C LEU A 35 6.28 -2.86 14.96
N SER A 36 6.15 -3.82 14.05
CA SER A 36 4.93 -4.61 13.90
C SER A 36 4.64 -5.46 15.14
N LEU A 37 5.67 -6.12 15.71
CA LEU A 37 5.51 -6.94 16.91
C LEU A 37 5.19 -6.10 18.15
N SER A 38 5.75 -4.90 18.27
CA SER A 38 5.45 -4.00 19.39
C SER A 38 4.03 -3.48 19.35
N HIS A 39 3.43 -3.34 18.16
CA HIS A 39 2.03 -2.95 18.03
C HIS A 39 1.10 -4.09 18.45
N GLY A 40 1.39 -5.31 17.99
CA GLY A 40 0.53 -6.48 18.21
C GLY A 40 -0.80 -6.40 17.44
N VAL A 41 -1.42 -7.54 17.27
CA VAL A 41 -2.78 -7.67 16.73
C VAL A 41 -3.55 -8.63 17.63
N ASP A 42 -4.74 -8.22 18.07
CA ASP A 42 -5.62 -9.06 18.87
C ASP A 42 -6.23 -10.17 18.01
N SER A 43 -5.56 -11.32 18.01
CA SER A 43 -6.01 -12.50 17.25
C SER A 43 -7.21 -13.21 17.89
N GLU A 44 -7.54 -12.94 19.17
CA GLU A 44 -8.71 -13.55 19.83
C GLU A 44 -10.00 -13.05 19.18
N ARG A 45 -10.01 -11.80 18.69
CA ARG A 45 -11.14 -11.24 17.94
C ARG A 45 -11.50 -12.03 16.69
N LEU A 46 -10.56 -12.79 16.11
CA LEU A 46 -10.84 -13.67 14.95
C LEU A 46 -11.76 -14.84 15.33
N LEU A 47 -11.79 -15.22 16.60
CA LEU A 47 -12.61 -16.31 17.10
C LEU A 47 -14.02 -15.86 17.52
N GLU A 48 -14.28 -14.57 17.58
CA GLU A 48 -15.56 -14.02 17.98
C GLU A 48 -16.61 -14.26 16.87
N LYS A 49 -17.71 -14.92 17.25
CA LYS A 49 -18.82 -15.14 16.33
C LYS A 49 -19.53 -13.83 15.99
N GLY A 50 -19.70 -13.56 14.69
CA GLY A 50 -20.40 -12.37 14.22
C GLY A 50 -19.55 -11.09 14.26
N ASN A 51 -18.24 -11.22 14.33
CA ASN A 51 -17.32 -10.07 14.22
C ASN A 51 -17.52 -9.37 12.88
N ALA A 52 -18.07 -8.16 12.90
CA ALA A 52 -18.28 -7.34 11.72
C ALA A 52 -16.94 -6.96 11.05
N ASP A 53 -15.87 -6.90 11.85
CA ASP A 53 -14.53 -6.53 11.41
C ASP A 53 -13.64 -7.75 11.11
N PHE A 54 -14.25 -8.92 10.92
CA PHE A 54 -13.51 -10.18 10.72
C PHE A 54 -12.45 -10.06 9.61
N PHE A 55 -12.83 -9.55 8.44
CA PHE A 55 -11.90 -9.41 7.31
C PHE A 55 -10.78 -8.42 7.62
N LEU A 56 -11.09 -7.30 8.27
CA LEU A 56 -10.10 -6.31 8.67
C LEU A 56 -9.11 -6.91 9.68
N THR A 57 -9.61 -7.63 10.69
CA THR A 57 -8.77 -8.29 11.69
C THR A 57 -7.91 -9.40 11.06
N MET A 58 -8.45 -10.14 10.09
CA MET A 58 -7.70 -11.13 9.31
C MET A 58 -6.56 -10.49 8.51
N GLU A 59 -6.83 -9.37 7.84
CA GLU A 59 -5.82 -8.62 7.09
C GLU A 59 -4.70 -8.11 8.02
N GLN A 60 -5.06 -7.56 9.16
CA GLN A 60 -4.09 -7.13 10.18
C GLN A 60 -3.22 -8.29 10.64
N TRP A 61 -3.84 -9.42 10.99
CA TRP A 61 -3.13 -10.59 11.44
C TRP A 61 -2.24 -11.20 10.35
N ALA A 62 -2.77 -11.32 9.13
CA ALA A 62 -2.02 -11.82 7.98
C ALA A 62 -0.83 -10.92 7.66
N SER A 63 -1.04 -9.60 7.70
CA SER A 63 0.02 -8.61 7.48
C SER A 63 1.09 -8.68 8.58
N LEU A 64 0.71 -8.83 9.86
CA LEU A 64 1.63 -9.02 10.96
C LEU A 64 2.52 -10.26 10.76
N ARG A 65 1.94 -11.37 10.33
CA ARG A 65 2.64 -12.62 10.06
C ARG A 65 3.46 -12.59 8.78
N ASP A 66 2.93 -11.95 7.72
CA ASP A 66 3.51 -11.89 6.38
C ASP A 66 4.02 -13.28 5.93
N ARG A 67 5.23 -13.37 5.44
CA ARG A 67 5.92 -14.64 5.10
C ARG A 67 6.86 -15.04 6.24
N PRO A 68 6.40 -15.78 7.25
CA PRO A 68 7.08 -15.92 8.54
C PRO A 68 8.47 -16.54 8.46
N TYR A 69 8.77 -17.28 7.39
CA TYR A 69 10.08 -17.91 7.19
C TYR A 69 11.00 -17.15 6.24
N HIS A 70 10.54 -16.01 5.71
CA HIS A 70 11.34 -15.20 4.80
C HIS A 70 12.02 -14.05 5.56
N PRO A 71 13.36 -13.99 5.60
CA PRO A 71 14.07 -13.03 6.46
C PRO A 71 13.84 -11.56 6.06
N LEU A 72 13.41 -11.31 4.83
CA LEU A 72 13.15 -9.98 4.29
C LEU A 72 11.66 -9.68 4.10
N ALA A 73 10.76 -10.48 4.66
CA ALA A 73 9.31 -10.35 4.44
C ALA A 73 8.79 -8.96 4.79
N LYS A 74 9.23 -8.39 5.91
CA LYS A 74 8.81 -7.08 6.41
C LYS A 74 9.56 -5.90 5.77
N ALA A 75 10.61 -6.13 4.97
CA ALA A 75 11.39 -5.05 4.38
C ALA A 75 10.58 -4.26 3.33
N LYS A 76 10.06 -3.12 3.73
CA LYS A 76 9.43 -2.11 2.86
C LYS A 76 10.43 -0.96 2.73
N GLN A 77 11.35 -1.10 1.78
CA GLN A 77 12.36 -0.07 1.52
C GLN A 77 11.70 1.22 1.03
N GLY A 78 12.28 2.36 1.37
CA GLY A 78 11.78 3.66 0.99
C GLY A 78 10.70 4.24 1.92
N LEU A 79 10.24 3.48 2.93
CA LEU A 79 9.34 3.99 3.95
C LEU A 79 10.12 4.37 5.21
N SER A 80 9.88 5.58 5.73
CA SER A 80 10.21 5.92 7.10
C SER A 80 9.41 5.07 8.10
N ASP A 81 9.81 5.03 9.35
CA ASP A 81 9.05 4.31 10.39
C ASP A 81 7.62 4.82 10.53
N ARG A 82 7.45 6.14 10.41
CA ARG A 82 6.13 6.77 10.47
C ARG A 82 5.25 6.32 9.31
N GLU A 83 5.77 6.32 8.09
CA GLU A 83 5.05 5.86 6.89
C GLU A 83 4.78 4.36 6.97
N TYR A 84 5.73 3.58 7.49
CA TYR A 84 5.53 2.15 7.71
C TYR A 84 4.35 1.91 8.65
N GLN A 85 4.30 2.59 9.80
CA GLN A 85 3.19 2.48 10.75
C GLN A 85 1.87 3.04 10.18
N GLN A 86 1.94 4.07 9.35
CA GLN A 86 0.77 4.68 8.72
C GLN A 86 0.14 3.78 7.65
N TYR A 87 0.95 3.06 6.88
CA TYR A 87 0.51 2.44 5.64
C TYR A 87 0.45 0.91 5.68
N GLN A 88 1.03 0.27 6.69
CA GLN A 88 0.93 -1.18 6.79
C GLN A 88 -0.36 -1.61 7.49
N ALA A 89 -1.01 -2.64 6.95
CA ALA A 89 -2.33 -3.08 7.37
C ALA A 89 -2.41 -3.52 8.85
N GLU A 90 -1.33 -4.06 9.40
CA GLU A 90 -1.28 -4.48 10.81
C GLU A 90 -1.54 -3.36 11.81
N PHE A 91 -1.26 -2.11 11.43
CA PHE A 91 -1.48 -0.95 12.30
C PHE A 91 -2.90 -0.38 12.21
N ALA A 92 -3.69 -0.80 11.21
CA ALA A 92 -5.07 -0.35 10.98
C ALA A 92 -5.27 1.17 10.98
N GLN A 93 -4.27 1.92 10.55
CA GLN A 93 -4.40 3.37 10.45
C GLN A 93 -5.25 3.74 9.24
N PRO A 94 -6.21 4.64 9.39
CA PRO A 94 -6.97 5.14 8.24
C PRO A 94 -6.05 5.92 7.30
N VAL A 95 -6.17 5.67 6.01
CA VAL A 95 -5.40 6.35 4.97
C VAL A 95 -6.35 7.21 4.12
N ALA A 96 -6.12 8.52 4.12
CA ALA A 96 -6.86 9.43 3.27
C ALA A 96 -6.35 9.32 1.82
N LEU A 97 -7.19 8.82 0.92
CA LEU A 97 -6.83 8.68 -0.48
C LEU A 97 -6.92 10.01 -1.21
N HIS A 98 -5.97 10.28 -2.10
CA HIS A 98 -6.09 11.32 -3.10
C HIS A 98 -6.99 10.84 -4.24
N TRP A 99 -7.67 11.78 -4.90
CA TRP A 99 -8.48 11.48 -6.08
C TRP A 99 -7.90 12.23 -7.27
N VAL A 100 -7.54 11.51 -8.32
CA VAL A 100 -7.00 12.07 -9.55
C VAL A 100 -7.99 11.89 -10.69
N ALA A 101 -8.21 12.94 -11.45
CA ALA A 101 -9.03 12.88 -12.65
C ALA A 101 -8.18 12.45 -13.84
N VAL A 102 -8.55 11.34 -14.47
CA VAL A 102 -7.85 10.77 -15.63
C VAL A 102 -8.74 10.86 -16.85
N ASP A 103 -8.19 11.39 -17.95
CA ASP A 103 -8.90 11.44 -19.23
C ASP A 103 -9.26 10.03 -19.70
N ARG A 104 -10.53 9.83 -20.06
CA ARG A 104 -11.04 8.53 -20.51
C ARG A 104 -10.30 7.97 -21.72
N THR A 105 -9.76 8.84 -22.56
CA THR A 105 -8.98 8.44 -23.76
C THR A 105 -7.65 7.78 -23.42
N LEU A 106 -7.14 7.99 -22.22
CA LEU A 106 -5.90 7.38 -21.72
C LEU A 106 -6.12 6.02 -21.03
N LEU A 107 -7.38 5.62 -20.86
CA LEU A 107 -7.72 4.39 -20.17
C LEU A 107 -7.75 3.23 -21.14
N GLN A 108 -7.02 2.17 -20.80
CA GLN A 108 -7.10 0.89 -21.50
C GLN A 108 -7.82 -0.13 -20.59
N CYS A 109 -8.86 -0.72 -21.13
CA CYS A 109 -9.65 -1.72 -20.40
C CYS A 109 -9.41 -3.10 -20.96
N GLY A 110 -9.55 -4.11 -20.12
CA GLY A 110 -9.53 -5.50 -20.54
C GLY A 110 -10.70 -5.84 -21.44
N ASP A 111 -10.57 -6.95 -22.16
CA ASP A 111 -11.59 -7.45 -23.06
C ASP A 111 -12.93 -7.67 -22.34
N GLY A 112 -14.02 -7.26 -22.99
CA GLY A 112 -15.38 -7.40 -22.47
C GLY A 112 -15.84 -6.23 -21.56
N VAL A 113 -15.03 -5.21 -21.32
CA VAL A 113 -15.44 -3.96 -20.65
C VAL A 113 -15.93 -2.96 -21.68
N THR A 114 -17.23 -2.91 -21.90
CA THR A 114 -17.85 -2.04 -22.93
C THR A 114 -18.21 -0.65 -22.43
N ASP A 115 -18.36 -0.46 -21.12
CA ASP A 115 -18.74 0.82 -20.51
C ASP A 115 -17.94 1.07 -19.23
N LEU A 116 -16.94 1.92 -19.34
CA LEU A 116 -16.10 2.37 -18.22
C LEU A 116 -16.86 3.19 -17.18
N ALA A 117 -17.87 3.95 -17.60
CA ALA A 117 -18.62 4.81 -16.72
C ALA A 117 -19.47 4.00 -15.72
N GLN A 118 -19.96 2.83 -16.14
CA GLN A 118 -20.79 1.95 -15.30
C GLN A 118 -19.97 1.01 -14.39
N ARG A 119 -18.69 0.78 -14.69
CA ARG A 119 -17.87 -0.22 -14.01
C ARG A 119 -16.74 0.34 -13.16
N TYR A 120 -16.55 1.67 -13.13
CA TYR A 120 -15.47 2.23 -12.32
C TYR A 120 -15.84 2.23 -10.83
N PRO A 121 -15.07 1.51 -10.01
CA PRO A 121 -15.39 1.28 -8.59
C PRO A 121 -15.49 2.55 -7.76
N ALA A 122 -14.85 3.64 -8.18
CA ALA A 122 -14.88 4.90 -7.44
C ALA A 122 -16.29 5.39 -7.13
N GLN A 123 -17.23 5.24 -8.08
CA GLN A 123 -18.62 5.62 -7.88
C GLN A 123 -19.37 4.70 -6.90
N TYR A 124 -18.91 3.45 -6.76
CA TYR A 124 -19.57 2.44 -5.92
C TYR A 124 -18.91 2.25 -4.56
N LEU A 125 -17.64 2.64 -4.42
CA LEU A 125 -16.89 2.49 -3.18
C LEU A 125 -17.10 3.63 -2.19
N LEU A 126 -17.51 4.81 -2.68
CA LEU A 126 -17.76 5.95 -1.82
C LEU A 126 -19.18 5.94 -1.24
N PRO A 127 -19.36 6.39 0.00
CA PRO A 127 -20.68 6.73 0.52
C PRO A 127 -21.40 7.73 -0.40
N PRO A 128 -22.74 7.68 -0.49
CA PRO A 128 -23.51 8.51 -1.45
C PRO A 128 -23.22 10.01 -1.39
N LEU A 129 -22.99 10.54 -0.20
CA LEU A 129 -22.63 11.97 -0.04
C LEU A 129 -21.28 12.30 -0.70
N LEU A 130 -20.26 11.48 -0.47
CA LEU A 130 -18.95 11.69 -1.07
C LEU A 130 -18.96 11.44 -2.58
N GLN A 131 -19.83 10.55 -3.07
CA GLN A 131 -20.03 10.40 -4.52
C GLN A 131 -20.62 11.68 -5.13
N ALA A 132 -21.59 12.30 -4.46
CA ALA A 132 -22.19 13.55 -4.91
C ALA A 132 -21.18 14.70 -4.92
N ASP A 133 -20.37 14.82 -3.86
CA ASP A 133 -19.32 15.82 -3.74
C ASP A 133 -18.27 15.66 -4.85
N LEU A 134 -17.80 14.44 -5.10
CA LEU A 134 -16.88 14.14 -6.17
C LEU A 134 -17.45 14.48 -7.55
N GLN A 135 -18.70 14.12 -7.80
CA GLN A 135 -19.37 14.44 -9.06
C GLN A 135 -19.55 15.95 -9.25
N GLN A 136 -19.87 16.66 -8.18
CA GLN A 136 -19.99 18.12 -8.20
C GLN A 136 -18.64 18.77 -8.52
N GLU A 137 -17.55 18.31 -7.91
CA GLU A 137 -16.19 18.80 -8.18
C GLU A 137 -15.82 18.62 -9.67
N LEU A 138 -16.07 17.43 -10.25
CA LEU A 138 -15.80 17.16 -11.65
C LEU A 138 -16.64 18.05 -12.58
N GLN A 139 -17.90 18.33 -12.21
CA GLN A 139 -18.79 19.24 -12.94
C GLN A 139 -18.29 20.68 -12.88
N GLN A 140 -17.90 21.17 -11.72
CA GLN A 140 -17.38 22.53 -11.53
C GLN A 140 -16.09 22.75 -12.35
N ARG A 141 -15.28 21.70 -12.50
CA ARG A 141 -14.07 21.75 -13.36
C ARG A 141 -14.36 21.54 -14.84
N GLY A 142 -15.60 21.26 -15.22
CA GLY A 142 -15.99 21.01 -16.62
C GLY A 142 -15.48 19.70 -17.22
N ILE A 143 -15.05 18.76 -16.39
CA ILE A 143 -14.41 17.49 -16.81
C ILE A 143 -15.26 16.24 -16.51
N ALA A 144 -16.45 16.39 -16.00
CA ALA A 144 -17.29 15.25 -15.58
C ALA A 144 -17.61 14.23 -16.68
N GLN A 145 -17.63 14.66 -17.96
CA GLN A 145 -17.92 13.80 -19.10
C GLN A 145 -16.65 13.17 -19.71
N SER A 146 -15.53 13.86 -19.63
CA SER A 146 -14.27 13.45 -20.27
C SER A 146 -13.32 12.69 -19.35
N HIS A 147 -13.49 12.78 -18.03
CA HIS A 147 -12.58 12.17 -17.06
C HIS A 147 -13.30 11.19 -16.14
N VAL A 148 -12.51 10.32 -15.53
CA VAL A 148 -12.91 9.48 -14.38
C VAL A 148 -12.01 9.82 -13.20
N ALA A 149 -12.56 9.79 -12.01
CA ALA A 149 -11.78 9.96 -10.79
C ALA A 149 -11.30 8.59 -10.28
N LEU A 150 -10.01 8.47 -10.04
CA LEU A 150 -9.37 7.29 -9.50
C LEU A 150 -8.76 7.56 -8.14
N PRO A 151 -8.94 6.65 -7.17
CA PRO A 151 -8.28 6.77 -5.88
C PRO A 151 -6.80 6.42 -6.00
N VAL A 152 -5.96 7.23 -5.38
CA VAL A 152 -4.51 7.07 -5.36
C VAL A 152 -4.03 7.11 -3.92
N HIS A 153 -3.18 6.16 -3.55
CA HIS A 153 -2.55 6.13 -2.24
C HIS A 153 -1.65 7.36 -2.05
N PRO A 154 -1.66 8.05 -0.89
CA PRO A 154 -0.89 9.28 -0.66
C PRO A 154 0.60 9.10 -0.94
N TRP A 155 1.21 8.00 -0.54
CA TRP A 155 2.61 7.73 -0.84
C TRP A 155 2.90 7.74 -2.34
N GLN A 156 2.04 7.09 -3.15
CA GLN A 156 2.18 7.07 -4.59
C GLN A 156 1.94 8.45 -5.21
N PHE A 157 0.98 9.20 -4.67
CA PHE A 157 0.73 10.56 -5.13
C PHE A 157 1.95 11.45 -4.89
N GLU A 158 2.47 11.50 -3.67
CA GLU A 158 3.56 12.37 -3.27
C GLU A 158 4.91 12.00 -3.90
N HIS A 159 5.23 10.69 -3.99
CA HIS A 159 6.56 10.24 -4.42
C HIS A 159 6.66 9.91 -5.90
N VAL A 160 5.54 9.73 -6.59
CA VAL A 160 5.53 9.32 -8.00
C VAL A 160 4.79 10.31 -8.87
N LEU A 161 3.51 10.58 -8.57
CA LEU A 161 2.65 11.33 -9.47
C LEU A 161 2.90 12.83 -9.41
N GLN A 162 3.08 13.40 -8.22
CA GLN A 162 3.27 14.84 -8.06
C GLN A 162 4.46 15.37 -8.84
N ALA A 163 5.57 14.62 -8.86
CA ALA A 163 6.75 14.97 -9.65
C ALA A 163 6.54 14.91 -11.17
N GLN A 164 5.56 14.12 -11.63
CA GLN A 164 5.25 13.94 -13.06
C GLN A 164 4.13 14.85 -13.54
N LEU A 165 3.19 15.22 -12.67
CA LEU A 165 2.04 16.05 -13.05
C LEU A 165 2.35 17.54 -13.08
N GLY A 166 3.46 17.98 -12.48
CA GLY A 166 3.79 19.39 -12.30
C GLY A 166 2.89 20.07 -11.24
N ASP A 167 3.20 21.32 -10.95
CA ASP A 167 2.39 22.16 -10.07
C ASP A 167 1.08 22.59 -10.73
#